data_9891e9d7dc2ed9dfd97e4f9fb008b541
#
_entry.id   9891e9d7dc2ed9dfd97e4f9fb008b541
#
_cell.length_a   1.000
_cell.length_b   1.000
_cell.length_c   1.000
_cell.angle_alpha   90.00
_cell.angle_beta   90.00
_cell.angle_gamma   90.00
#
_symmetry.space_group_name_H-M   'P 1'
#
loop_
_entity.id
_entity.type
_entity.pdbx_description
1 polymer ?
#
loop_
_entity_poly.entity_id
_entity_poly.type
_entity_poly.pdbx_seq_one_letter_code
_entity_poly.pdbx_strand_id
1 'polypeptide(L)'
;MTEMRLTPLEIRGIAEAFVAARRGARPLAAFPVRLPNALDDSVAVQEEALRLTGERVAGWKVAMVPPPLRVPLAAERLAGPVDAATLIRCDADAIVEVAVYEGGFAAVEAEFVVVLGDEPRPRAEGFTAESIRDAVAWIHAGVEVASSPL
;
A
#
# COMPACT_ATOMS: atom_id res chain seq x y z
N MET A 1 -10.04 -6.29 27.71
CA MET A 1 -9.95 -4.83 27.41
C MET A 1 -10.36 -4.68 25.97
N THR A 2 -11.46 -3.99 25.67
CA THR A 2 -11.88 -3.69 24.31
C THR A 2 -10.87 -2.71 23.73
N GLU A 3 -10.11 -3.13 22.75
CA GLU A 3 -9.17 -2.24 22.05
C GLU A 3 -9.97 -1.10 21.43
N MET A 4 -9.55 0.12 21.74
CA MET A 4 -10.28 1.32 21.33
C MET A 4 -9.94 1.63 19.86
N ARG A 5 -10.93 1.49 18.99
CA ARG A 5 -10.84 1.79 17.56
C ARG A 5 -10.49 3.28 17.33
N LEU A 6 -9.87 3.58 16.20
CA LEU A 6 -9.63 4.97 15.81
C LEU A 6 -10.96 5.68 15.55
N THR A 7 -11.07 6.92 16.01
CA THR A 7 -12.19 7.79 15.67
C THR A 7 -12.06 8.31 14.24
N PRO A 8 -13.14 8.74 13.57
CA PRO A 8 -13.08 9.34 12.24
C PRO A 8 -12.13 10.55 12.17
N LEU A 9 -12.02 11.34 13.25
CA LEU A 9 -11.09 12.47 13.32
C LEU A 9 -9.63 12.03 13.36
N GLU A 10 -9.32 10.97 14.12
CA GLU A 10 -7.97 10.40 14.16
C GLU A 10 -7.59 9.78 12.82
N ILE A 11 -8.48 9.02 12.18
CA ILE A 11 -8.28 8.45 10.83
C ILE A 11 -7.92 9.55 9.84
N ARG A 12 -8.73 10.62 9.83
CA ARG A 12 -8.51 11.76 8.94
C ARG A 12 -7.19 12.47 9.24
N GLY A 13 -6.87 12.73 10.51
CA GLY A 13 -5.62 13.37 10.91
C GLY A 13 -4.38 12.58 10.50
N ILE A 14 -4.42 11.26 10.62
CA ILE A 14 -3.35 10.37 10.15
C ILE A 14 -3.23 10.46 8.63
N ALA A 15 -4.33 10.31 7.90
CA ALA A 15 -4.33 10.36 6.44
C ALA A 15 -3.81 11.70 5.89
N GLU A 16 -4.27 12.83 6.43
CA GLU A 16 -3.81 14.18 6.05
C GLU A 16 -2.30 14.34 6.27
N ALA A 17 -1.77 13.87 7.40
CA ALA A 17 -0.34 13.96 7.70
C ALA A 17 0.50 13.14 6.72
N PHE A 18 0.11 11.89 6.42
CA PHE A 18 0.83 11.05 5.45
C PHE A 18 0.73 11.60 4.02
N VAL A 19 -0.44 12.10 3.61
CA VAL A 19 -0.60 12.73 2.29
C VAL A 19 0.27 13.98 2.16
N ALA A 20 0.31 14.82 3.20
CA ALA A 20 1.15 16.02 3.21
C ALA A 20 2.65 15.66 3.18
N ALA A 21 3.08 14.67 3.97
CA ALA A 21 4.44 14.17 3.99
C ALA A 21 4.87 13.66 2.60
N ARG A 22 4.01 12.86 1.94
CA ARG A 22 4.25 12.33 0.59
C ARG A 22 4.39 13.45 -0.44
N ARG A 23 3.46 14.40 -0.46
CA ARG A 23 3.49 15.54 -1.40
C ARG A 23 4.73 16.42 -1.24
N GLY A 24 5.19 16.58 0.00
CA GLY A 24 6.35 17.40 0.33
C GLY A 24 7.68 16.66 0.34
N ALA A 25 7.68 15.32 0.14
CA ALA A 25 8.81 14.42 0.34
C ALA A 25 9.53 14.67 1.70
N ARG A 26 8.77 14.99 2.74
CA ARG A 26 9.28 15.35 4.07
C ARG A 26 8.95 14.27 5.09
N PRO A 27 9.94 13.90 5.95
CA PRO A 27 9.70 12.94 7.01
C PRO A 27 8.75 13.51 8.07
N LEU A 28 8.09 12.62 8.79
CA LEU A 28 7.34 12.90 9.99
C LEU A 28 8.26 12.67 11.21
N ALA A 29 8.21 13.57 12.18
CA ALA A 29 9.00 13.41 13.41
C ALA A 29 8.52 12.25 14.28
N ALA A 30 7.24 11.89 14.17
CA ALA A 30 6.61 10.76 14.86
C ALA A 30 5.31 10.39 14.14
N PHE A 31 4.73 9.23 14.53
CA PHE A 31 3.40 8.87 14.06
C PHE A 31 2.37 9.94 14.50
N PRO A 32 1.49 10.43 13.57
CA PRO A 32 0.77 11.69 13.78
C PRO A 32 -0.20 11.71 14.95
N VAL A 33 -0.76 10.56 15.31
CA VAL A 33 -1.72 10.42 16.41
C VAL A 33 -1.29 9.21 17.25
N ARG A 34 -2.13 8.23 17.46
CA ARG A 34 -1.79 6.92 18.01
C ARG A 34 -1.76 5.89 16.92
N LEU A 35 -0.93 4.86 17.08
CA LEU A 35 -0.89 3.77 16.11
C LEU A 35 -2.24 3.05 16.04
N PRO A 36 -2.71 2.69 14.83
CA PRO A 36 -3.80 1.75 14.67
C PRO A 36 -3.47 0.42 15.37
N ASN A 37 -4.40 -0.13 16.11
CA ASN A 37 -4.25 -1.41 16.77
C ASN A 37 -5.10 -2.52 16.12
N ALA A 38 -5.81 -2.17 15.04
CA ALA A 38 -6.60 -3.10 14.25
C ALA A 38 -6.36 -2.84 12.76
N LEU A 39 -6.36 -3.91 11.98
CA LEU A 39 -6.14 -3.83 10.53
C LEU A 39 -7.20 -2.95 9.84
N ASP A 40 -8.47 -3.06 10.25
CA ASP A 40 -9.54 -2.24 9.70
C ASP A 40 -9.30 -0.73 9.89
N ASP A 41 -8.70 -0.31 11.01
CA ASP A 41 -8.35 1.09 11.22
C ASP A 41 -7.27 1.54 10.23
N SER A 42 -6.28 0.67 9.94
CA SER A 42 -5.26 0.93 8.94
C SER A 42 -5.85 1.02 7.53
N VAL A 43 -6.80 0.15 7.20
CA VAL A 43 -7.54 0.19 5.93
C VAL A 43 -8.35 1.49 5.83
N ALA A 44 -9.05 1.89 6.89
CA ALA A 44 -9.80 3.15 6.89
C ALA A 44 -8.89 4.38 6.69
N VAL A 45 -7.66 4.37 7.22
CA VAL A 45 -6.67 5.43 6.96
C VAL A 45 -6.23 5.43 5.49
N GLN A 46 -6.01 4.26 4.88
CA GLN A 46 -5.68 4.15 3.44
C GLN A 46 -6.82 4.70 2.57
N GLU A 47 -8.05 4.32 2.84
CA GLU A 47 -9.24 4.79 2.11
C GLU A 47 -9.40 6.31 2.20
N GLU A 48 -9.22 6.88 3.41
CA GLU A 48 -9.26 8.33 3.59
C GLU A 48 -8.11 9.03 2.87
N ALA A 49 -6.90 8.46 2.87
CA ALA A 49 -5.77 9.00 2.11
C ALA A 49 -6.04 9.00 0.61
N LEU A 50 -6.59 7.92 0.04
CA LEU A 50 -7.02 7.87 -1.36
C LEU A 50 -8.06 8.93 -1.69
N ARG A 51 -9.05 9.13 -0.80
CA ARG A 51 -10.07 10.17 -0.96
C ARG A 51 -9.47 11.58 -0.96
N LEU A 52 -8.46 11.82 -0.12
CA LEU A 52 -7.77 13.12 -0.03
C LEU A 52 -6.85 13.42 -1.22
N THR A 53 -6.23 12.39 -1.79
CA THR A 53 -5.39 12.56 -2.99
C THR A 53 -6.23 12.70 -4.24
N GLY A 54 -7.34 11.99 -4.35
CA GLY A 54 -8.14 11.85 -5.57
C GLY A 54 -7.42 11.06 -6.66
N GLU A 55 -6.32 10.38 -6.33
CA GLU A 55 -5.52 9.61 -7.28
C GLU A 55 -6.23 8.30 -7.68
N ARG A 56 -5.99 7.88 -8.91
CA ARG A 56 -6.50 6.61 -9.41
C ARG A 56 -5.59 5.47 -8.95
N VAL A 57 -6.18 4.45 -8.34
CA VAL A 57 -5.48 3.21 -8.01
C VAL A 57 -5.18 2.44 -9.29
N ALA A 58 -3.90 2.16 -9.56
CA ALA A 58 -3.44 1.37 -10.69
C ALA A 58 -3.28 -0.12 -10.36
N GLY A 59 -3.15 -0.45 -9.09
CA GLY A 59 -2.93 -1.81 -8.62
C GLY A 59 -2.76 -1.87 -7.11
N TRP A 60 -2.29 -3.01 -6.64
CA TRP A 60 -2.12 -3.29 -5.23
C TRP A 60 -0.76 -3.92 -4.96
N LYS A 61 0.00 -3.36 -4.03
CA LYS A 61 1.17 -4.01 -3.44
C LYS A 61 0.68 -5.01 -2.40
N VAL A 62 1.16 -6.24 -2.49
CA VAL A 62 0.82 -7.30 -1.52
C VAL A 62 2.09 -7.73 -0.81
N ALA A 63 2.15 -7.55 0.49
CA ALA A 63 3.28 -7.91 1.33
C ALA A 63 2.93 -9.00 2.34
N MET A 64 3.93 -9.75 2.79
CA MET A 64 3.77 -10.70 3.89
C MET A 64 3.74 -9.96 5.23
N VAL A 65 2.80 -10.34 6.09
CA VAL A 65 2.83 -9.92 7.50
C VAL A 65 3.97 -10.65 8.21
N PRO A 66 4.86 -9.95 8.91
CA PRO A 66 5.90 -10.57 9.73
C PRO A 66 5.30 -11.58 10.72
N PRO A 67 5.92 -12.77 10.90
CA PRO A 67 5.35 -13.84 11.72
C PRO A 67 4.82 -13.42 13.10
N PRO A 68 5.51 -12.56 13.88
CA PRO A 68 5.02 -12.14 15.19
C PRO A 68 3.72 -11.34 15.14
N LEU A 69 3.39 -10.71 14.00
CA LEU A 69 2.22 -9.86 13.85
C LEU A 69 1.01 -10.58 13.22
N ARG A 70 1.19 -11.81 12.70
CA ARG A 70 0.10 -12.53 12.01
C ARG A 70 -1.06 -12.85 12.93
N VAL A 71 -0.79 -13.30 14.14
CA VAL A 71 -1.84 -13.62 15.12
C VAL A 71 -2.52 -12.35 15.62
N PRO A 72 -1.81 -11.31 16.09
CA PRO A 72 -2.44 -10.06 16.48
C PRO A 72 -3.30 -9.40 15.39
N LEU A 73 -2.85 -9.43 14.13
CA LEU A 73 -3.56 -8.82 13.02
C LEU A 73 -4.59 -9.76 12.35
N ALA A 74 -4.63 -11.04 12.75
CA ALA A 74 -5.43 -12.09 12.09
C ALA A 74 -5.27 -12.10 10.55
N ALA A 75 -4.04 -11.81 10.07
CA ALA A 75 -3.73 -11.66 8.65
C ALA A 75 -2.36 -12.22 8.31
N GLU A 76 -2.23 -12.87 7.16
CA GLU A 76 -0.95 -13.33 6.60
C GLU A 76 -0.38 -12.38 5.56
N ARG A 77 -1.22 -11.56 4.97
CA ARG A 77 -0.89 -10.59 3.92
C ARG A 77 -1.49 -9.23 4.23
N LEU A 78 -0.80 -8.19 3.78
CA LEU A 78 -1.30 -6.81 3.74
C LEU A 78 -1.35 -6.38 2.29
N ALA A 79 -2.35 -5.60 1.94
CA ALA A 79 -2.47 -4.97 0.63
C ALA A 79 -2.49 -3.45 0.78
N GLY A 80 -1.69 -2.78 -0.04
CA GLY A 80 -1.66 -1.32 -0.12
C GLY A 80 -1.92 -0.86 -1.55
N PRO A 81 -2.64 0.25 -1.77
CA PRO A 81 -2.90 0.78 -3.09
C PRO A 81 -1.64 1.35 -3.73
N VAL A 82 -1.50 1.13 -5.04
CA VAL A 82 -0.46 1.74 -5.88
C VAL A 82 -1.13 2.81 -6.73
N ASP A 83 -0.73 4.07 -6.52
CA ASP A 83 -1.25 5.20 -7.28
C ASP A 83 -0.77 5.14 -8.73
N ALA A 84 -1.65 5.45 -9.67
CA ALA A 84 -1.31 5.43 -11.08
C ALA A 84 -0.19 6.42 -11.44
N ALA A 85 -0.07 7.52 -10.70
CA ALA A 85 0.99 8.50 -10.89
C ALA A 85 2.38 7.99 -10.48
N THR A 86 2.46 6.96 -9.63
CA THR A 86 3.72 6.37 -9.17
C THR A 86 4.11 5.10 -9.93
N LEU A 87 3.25 4.59 -10.82
CA LEU A 87 3.54 3.42 -11.65
C LEU A 87 4.29 3.85 -12.91
N ILE A 88 5.56 3.52 -12.98
CA ILE A 88 6.44 3.86 -14.11
C ILE A 88 6.67 2.60 -14.95
N ARG A 89 6.40 2.67 -16.24
CA ARG A 89 6.79 1.64 -17.21
C ARG A 89 8.04 2.10 -17.94
N CYS A 90 9.05 1.27 -17.96
CA CYS A 90 10.31 1.57 -18.61
C CYS A 90 10.94 0.30 -19.19
N ASP A 91 11.92 0.49 -20.08
CA ASP A 91 12.74 -0.59 -20.60
C ASP A 91 13.74 -1.06 -19.53
N ALA A 92 14.29 -2.27 -19.70
CA ALA A 92 15.15 -2.91 -18.71
C ALA A 92 16.49 -2.18 -18.46
N ASP A 93 16.95 -1.37 -19.41
CA ASP A 93 18.16 -0.57 -19.36
C ASP A 93 17.91 0.91 -19.05
N ALA A 94 16.66 1.29 -18.81
CA ALA A 94 16.30 2.67 -18.48
C ALA A 94 16.80 3.06 -17.08
N ILE A 95 17.24 4.30 -16.97
CA ILE A 95 17.54 4.92 -15.67
C ILE A 95 16.33 5.75 -15.27
N VAL A 96 15.75 5.42 -14.11
CA VAL A 96 14.57 6.11 -13.57
C VAL A 96 14.94 6.76 -12.24
N GLU A 97 14.68 8.06 -12.14
CA GLU A 97 14.83 8.79 -10.88
C GLU A 97 13.51 8.75 -10.08
N VAL A 98 13.61 8.37 -8.82
CA VAL A 98 12.47 8.29 -7.91
C VAL A 98 12.74 9.07 -6.64
N ALA A 99 11.83 9.96 -6.25
CA ALA A 99 11.93 10.70 -5.01
C ALA A 99 11.73 9.78 -3.80
N VAL A 100 12.58 9.94 -2.79
CA VAL A 100 12.47 9.27 -1.48
C VAL A 100 12.44 10.30 -0.37
N TYR A 101 11.98 9.90 0.83
CA TYR A 101 11.96 10.79 1.98
C TYR A 101 13.38 10.98 2.53
N GLU A 102 13.83 12.23 2.63
CA GLU A 102 15.11 12.57 3.25
C GLU A 102 15.06 12.22 4.75
N GLY A 103 16.03 11.40 5.20
CA GLY A 103 16.10 10.95 6.59
C GLY A 103 15.07 9.88 6.99
N GLY A 104 14.22 9.45 6.05
CA GLY A 104 13.29 8.34 6.23
C GLY A 104 13.88 7.00 5.79
N PHE A 105 13.06 5.96 5.83
CA PHE A 105 13.43 4.66 5.28
C PHE A 105 13.35 4.70 3.74
N ALA A 106 14.34 4.09 3.08
CA ALA A 106 14.30 3.83 1.64
C ALA A 106 14.96 2.48 1.32
N ALA A 107 14.33 1.69 0.48
CA ALA A 107 14.84 0.42 -0.02
C ALA A 107 14.41 0.18 -1.46
N VAL A 108 15.18 -0.64 -2.17
CA VAL A 108 14.85 -1.13 -3.50
C VAL A 108 14.53 -2.62 -3.38
N GLU A 109 13.34 -3.01 -3.81
CA GLU A 109 12.83 -4.37 -3.74
C GLU A 109 12.56 -4.92 -5.14
N ALA A 110 13.05 -6.13 -5.43
CA ALA A 110 12.72 -6.83 -6.67
C ALA A 110 11.33 -7.48 -6.51
N GLU A 111 10.47 -7.27 -7.49
CA GLU A 111 9.07 -7.66 -7.42
C GLU A 111 8.60 -8.40 -8.67
N PHE A 112 7.56 -9.21 -8.52
CA PHE A 112 6.75 -9.68 -9.64
C PHE A 112 5.51 -8.80 -9.77
N VAL A 113 5.33 -8.21 -10.95
CA VAL A 113 4.15 -7.41 -11.28
C VAL A 113 3.20 -8.27 -12.11
N VAL A 114 2.06 -8.62 -11.53
CA VAL A 114 1.01 -9.36 -12.20
C VAL A 114 0.02 -8.38 -12.81
N VAL A 115 -0.16 -8.44 -14.12
CA VAL A 115 -1.13 -7.63 -14.85
C VAL A 115 -2.34 -8.48 -15.17
N LEU A 116 -3.51 -8.03 -14.74
CA LEU A 116 -4.79 -8.66 -15.06
C LEU A 116 -5.29 -8.13 -16.41
N GLY A 117 -5.76 -9.04 -17.27
CA GLY A 117 -6.33 -8.70 -18.58
C GLY A 117 -7.76 -8.18 -18.43
N ASP A 118 -8.56 -8.91 -17.67
CA ASP A 118 -9.93 -8.54 -17.34
C ASP A 118 -10.10 -8.39 -15.84
N GLU A 119 -11.01 -7.51 -15.43
CA GLU A 119 -11.37 -7.38 -14.02
C GLU A 119 -12.15 -8.64 -13.57
N PRO A 120 -11.60 -9.43 -12.65
CA PRO A 120 -12.30 -10.62 -12.19
C PRO A 120 -13.56 -10.21 -11.43
N ARG A 121 -14.71 -10.81 -11.79
CA ARG A 121 -15.96 -10.54 -11.09
C ARG A 121 -15.91 -11.02 -9.65
N PRO A 122 -16.34 -10.20 -8.69
CA PRO A 122 -16.39 -10.62 -7.28
C PRO A 122 -17.13 -11.95 -7.10
N ARG A 123 -16.61 -12.81 -6.23
CA ARG A 123 -17.19 -14.12 -5.88
C ARG A 123 -17.34 -14.22 -4.37
N ALA A 124 -18.45 -14.77 -3.90
CA ALA A 124 -18.71 -14.95 -2.47
C ALA A 124 -17.65 -15.86 -1.80
N GLU A 125 -17.18 -16.87 -2.52
CA GLU A 125 -16.14 -17.81 -2.08
C GLU A 125 -14.72 -17.25 -2.22
N GLY A 126 -14.55 -16.05 -2.77
CA GLY A 126 -13.25 -15.46 -3.06
C GLY A 126 -12.54 -16.14 -4.25
N PHE A 127 -11.24 -15.89 -4.37
CA PHE A 127 -10.40 -16.45 -5.44
C PHE A 127 -9.34 -17.39 -4.87
N THR A 128 -9.09 -18.47 -5.57
CA THR A 128 -7.93 -19.34 -5.37
C THR A 128 -6.86 -19.01 -6.42
N ALA A 129 -5.61 -19.44 -6.20
CA ALA A 129 -4.55 -19.28 -7.18
C ALA A 129 -4.91 -19.93 -8.54
N GLU A 130 -5.69 -21.01 -8.54
CA GLU A 130 -6.16 -21.66 -9.74
C GLU A 130 -7.25 -20.86 -10.44
N SER A 131 -8.26 -20.38 -9.69
CA SER A 131 -9.41 -19.67 -10.26
C SER A 131 -9.08 -18.26 -10.77
N ILE A 132 -7.97 -17.65 -10.30
CA ILE A 132 -7.53 -16.30 -10.75
C ILE A 132 -6.54 -16.38 -11.90
N ARG A 133 -5.92 -17.54 -12.14
CA ARG A 133 -4.87 -17.68 -13.15
C ARG A 133 -5.30 -17.24 -14.54
N ASP A 134 -6.53 -17.53 -14.94
CA ASP A 134 -7.05 -17.21 -16.26
C ASP A 134 -7.28 -15.70 -16.47
N ALA A 135 -7.33 -14.92 -15.39
CA ALA A 135 -7.40 -13.46 -15.45
C ALA A 135 -6.01 -12.80 -15.62
N VAL A 136 -4.92 -13.56 -15.44
CA VAL A 136 -3.56 -13.04 -15.59
C VAL A 136 -3.21 -12.90 -17.07
N ALA A 137 -3.00 -11.66 -17.53
CA ALA A 137 -2.54 -11.39 -18.90
C ALA A 137 -1.02 -11.45 -19.01
N TRP A 138 -0.30 -10.87 -18.03
CA TRP A 138 1.17 -10.77 -18.06
C TRP A 138 1.76 -10.84 -16.66
N ILE A 139 3.01 -11.31 -16.60
CA ILE A 139 3.86 -11.21 -15.41
C ILE A 139 5.15 -10.54 -15.84
N HIS A 140 5.49 -9.44 -15.19
CA HIS A 140 6.72 -8.70 -15.40
C HIS A 140 7.65 -8.80 -14.19
N ALA A 141 8.95 -8.69 -14.42
CA ALA A 141 9.87 -8.27 -13.39
C ALA A 141 9.63 -6.78 -13.13
N GLY A 142 9.67 -6.39 -11.87
CA GLY A 142 9.49 -5.01 -11.45
C GLY A 142 10.43 -4.65 -10.31
N VAL A 143 10.45 -3.38 -10.00
CA VAL A 143 11.18 -2.82 -8.87
C VAL A 143 10.24 -1.94 -8.07
N GLU A 144 10.15 -2.16 -6.77
CA GLU A 144 9.57 -1.20 -5.85
C GLU A 144 10.67 -0.35 -5.22
N VAL A 145 10.47 0.96 -5.22
CA VAL A 145 11.23 1.87 -4.38
C VAL A 145 10.39 2.15 -3.15
N ALA A 146 10.59 1.29 -2.13
CA ALA A 146 9.90 1.42 -0.85
C ALA A 146 10.49 2.60 -0.08
N SER A 147 9.64 3.53 0.31
CA SER A 147 10.05 4.67 1.11
C SER A 147 8.96 5.05 2.12
N SER A 148 9.38 5.38 3.33
CA SER A 148 8.48 5.75 4.42
C SER A 148 8.88 7.10 5.01
N PRO A 149 7.90 7.95 5.36
CA PRO A 149 8.17 9.20 6.05
C PRO A 149 8.49 9.02 7.54
N LEU A 150 8.44 7.78 8.04
CA LEU A 150 8.71 7.41 9.45
C LEU A 150 9.99 6.63 9.59
#